data_f292d5ee8202b669a300f53b71af4431
#
_entry.id   f292d5ee8202b669a300f53b71af4431
#
_cell.length_a   1.000
_cell.length_b   1.000
_cell.length_c   1.000
_cell.angle_alpha   90.00
_cell.angle_beta   90.00
_cell.angle_gamma   90.00
#
_symmetry.space_group_name_H-M   'P 1'
#
loop_
_entity.id
_entity.type
_entity.pdbx_description
1 polymer ?
#
loop_
_entity_poly.entity_id
_entity_poly.type
_entity_poly.pdbx_seq_one_letter_code
_entity_poly.pdbx_strand_id
1 'polypeptide(L)'
;MMPTRARSITWLHLSDVHLCKPRTGWDEHRVLRPLLDDLRGMQSEHELYPDFIFFSGDLAFGNIGTGPHESIAEQFDDGHQLLESVRRAFVPATPQENVFVVPGNHDVNRRECSVSVTSWLDGIDDVKEITRLIQTMPLDWKH
;
A
#
# COMPACT_ATOMS: atom_id res chain seq x y z
N MET A 1 24.62 -26.26 27.88
CA MET A 1 23.38 -25.48 27.68
C MET A 1 23.63 -24.55 26.50
N MET A 2 23.04 -24.84 25.33
CA MET A 2 23.23 -23.96 24.16
C MET A 2 22.41 -22.70 24.40
N PRO A 3 22.95 -21.49 24.14
CA PRO A 3 22.19 -20.28 24.26
C PRO A 3 21.03 -20.32 23.25
N THR A 4 19.81 -20.19 23.74
CA THR A 4 18.63 -19.99 22.90
C THR A 4 18.84 -18.69 22.13
N ARG A 5 19.12 -18.80 20.81
CA ARG A 5 19.22 -17.63 19.93
C ARG A 5 17.85 -16.92 19.97
N ALA A 6 17.84 -15.68 20.44
CA ALA A 6 16.63 -14.87 20.42
C ALA A 6 16.13 -14.82 18.96
N ARG A 7 14.87 -15.22 18.71
CA ARG A 7 14.24 -15.09 17.41
C ARG A 7 13.89 -13.61 17.22
N SER A 8 14.57 -12.94 16.32
CA SER A 8 14.19 -11.60 15.85
C SER A 8 13.18 -11.77 14.72
N ILE A 9 12.22 -10.86 14.65
CA ILE A 9 11.31 -10.70 13.52
C ILE A 9 11.72 -9.41 12.82
N THR A 10 11.89 -9.48 11.52
CA THR A 10 12.24 -8.31 10.69
C THR A 10 11.08 -8.02 9.74
N TRP A 11 10.74 -6.77 9.56
CA TRP A 11 9.74 -6.36 8.58
C TRP A 11 10.18 -5.17 7.76
N LEU A 12 9.72 -5.13 6.53
CA LEU A 12 9.81 -3.97 5.65
C LEU A 12 8.47 -3.25 5.67
N HIS A 13 8.48 -1.94 5.90
CA HIS A 13 7.30 -1.10 5.86
C HIS A 13 7.44 -0.06 4.76
N LEU A 14 6.44 0.01 3.89
CA LEU A 14 6.31 0.97 2.81
C LEU A 14 4.94 1.66 2.89
N SER A 15 4.86 2.90 2.45
CA SER A 15 3.60 3.66 2.33
C SER A 15 3.75 4.81 1.34
N ASP A 16 2.64 5.43 0.97
CA ASP A 16 2.59 6.73 0.28
C ASP A 16 3.35 6.78 -1.05
N VAL A 17 3.25 5.73 -1.84
CA VAL A 17 3.93 5.64 -3.14
C VAL A 17 3.23 6.50 -4.19
N HIS A 18 1.90 6.62 -4.14
CA HIS A 18 1.10 7.45 -5.03
C HIS A 18 1.38 7.19 -6.52
N LEU A 19 1.30 5.92 -6.93
CA LEU A 19 1.56 5.53 -8.32
C LEU A 19 0.59 6.22 -9.29
N CYS A 20 1.14 7.02 -10.19
CA CYS A 20 0.44 7.61 -11.31
C CYS A 20 1.46 8.19 -12.28
N LYS A 21 1.82 7.45 -13.31
CA LYS A 21 2.84 7.81 -14.30
C LYS A 21 2.69 9.21 -14.89
N PRO A 22 1.48 9.65 -15.29
CA PRO A 22 1.32 10.98 -15.90
C PRO A 22 1.53 12.17 -14.96
N ARG A 23 1.39 11.98 -13.63
CA ARG A 23 1.43 13.11 -12.67
C ARG A 23 2.61 13.10 -11.73
N THR A 24 2.96 11.95 -11.22
CA THR A 24 4.02 11.85 -10.21
C THR A 24 5.41 11.77 -10.83
N GLY A 25 5.48 11.66 -12.17
CA GLY A 25 6.76 11.49 -12.85
C GLY A 25 7.51 10.25 -12.34
N TRP A 26 6.77 9.27 -11.88
CA TRP A 26 7.31 8.02 -11.41
C TRP A 26 8.16 7.40 -12.51
N ASP A 27 9.45 7.53 -12.34
CA ASP A 27 10.43 6.96 -13.24
C ASP A 27 10.95 5.68 -12.59
N GLU A 28 10.57 4.56 -13.16
CA GLU A 28 11.02 3.25 -12.72
C GLU A 28 12.55 3.21 -12.53
N HIS A 29 13.29 3.90 -13.40
CA HIS A 29 14.75 3.95 -13.32
C HIS A 29 15.27 4.82 -12.17
N ARG A 30 14.52 5.87 -11.78
CA ARG A 30 14.97 6.83 -10.78
C ARG A 30 14.61 6.43 -9.36
N VAL A 31 13.51 5.72 -9.18
CA VAL A 31 12.99 5.41 -7.85
C VAL A 31 13.00 3.91 -7.58
N LEU A 32 12.38 3.12 -8.45
CA LEU A 32 12.21 1.69 -8.19
C LEU A 32 13.53 0.92 -8.22
N ARG A 33 14.38 1.17 -9.23
CA ARG A 33 15.68 0.47 -9.28
C ARG A 33 16.55 0.76 -8.08
N PRO A 34 16.81 2.02 -7.68
CA PRO A 34 17.58 2.32 -6.48
C PRO A 34 17.00 1.66 -5.22
N LEU A 35 15.67 1.67 -5.04
CA LEU A 35 15.02 0.99 -3.94
C LEU A 35 15.32 -0.53 -3.96
N LEU A 36 15.13 -1.19 -5.10
CA LEU A 36 15.38 -2.62 -5.21
C LEU A 36 16.85 -2.97 -5.00
N ASP A 37 17.76 -2.13 -5.45
CA ASP A 37 19.20 -2.31 -5.26
C ASP A 37 19.60 -2.13 -3.79
N ASP A 38 18.99 -1.16 -3.09
CA ASP A 38 19.16 -0.95 -1.64
C ASP A 38 18.64 -2.15 -0.84
N LEU A 39 17.45 -2.66 -1.17
CA LEU A 39 16.89 -3.84 -0.52
C LEU A 39 17.78 -5.10 -0.69
N ARG A 40 18.35 -5.28 -1.88
CA ARG A 40 19.33 -6.36 -2.12
C ARG A 40 20.62 -6.14 -1.34
N GLY A 41 21.07 -4.88 -1.25
CA GLY A 41 22.21 -4.49 -0.44
C GLY A 41 22.00 -4.80 1.05
N MET A 42 20.82 -4.50 1.59
CA MET A 42 20.46 -4.85 2.97
C MET A 42 20.63 -6.35 3.25
N GLN A 43 20.23 -7.21 2.33
CA GLN A 43 20.41 -8.65 2.49
C GLN A 43 21.88 -9.06 2.35
N SER A 44 22.58 -8.57 1.32
CA SER A 44 23.94 -9.02 1.01
C SER A 44 25.00 -8.50 1.96
N GLU A 45 24.84 -7.29 2.47
CA GLU A 45 25.82 -6.61 3.30
C GLU A 45 25.53 -6.71 4.80
N HIS A 46 24.24 -6.82 5.17
CA HIS A 46 23.79 -6.78 6.56
C HIS A 46 23.08 -8.05 7.01
N GLU A 47 22.94 -9.05 6.14
CA GLU A 47 22.19 -10.29 6.41
C GLU A 47 20.74 -10.01 6.84
N LEU A 48 20.17 -8.87 6.43
CA LEU A 48 18.81 -8.45 6.73
C LEU A 48 17.89 -8.81 5.57
N TYR A 49 16.84 -9.57 5.87
CA TYR A 49 15.71 -9.77 4.97
C TYR A 49 14.41 -9.81 5.77
N PRO A 50 13.30 -9.35 5.22
CA PRO A 50 12.07 -9.27 5.98
C PRO A 50 11.35 -10.61 6.07
N ASP A 51 10.88 -10.93 7.28
CA ASP A 51 9.88 -11.98 7.51
C ASP A 51 8.50 -11.54 6.98
N PHE A 52 8.22 -10.22 7.03
CA PHE A 52 6.96 -9.61 6.62
C PHE A 52 7.20 -8.33 5.83
N ILE A 53 6.30 -8.07 4.87
CA ILE A 53 6.22 -6.78 4.16
C ILE A 53 4.86 -6.17 4.48
N PHE A 54 4.86 -4.93 4.97
CA PHE A 54 3.65 -4.15 5.24
C PHE A 54 3.60 -2.96 4.30
N PHE A 55 2.46 -2.78 3.63
CA PHE A 55 2.16 -1.59 2.87
C PHE A 55 0.95 -0.91 3.49
N SER A 56 1.11 0.30 4.04
CA SER A 56 0.09 0.96 4.84
C SER A 56 -0.56 2.15 4.15
N GLY A 57 -0.98 1.95 2.91
CA GLY A 57 -1.86 2.86 2.20
C GLY A 57 -1.20 3.81 1.22
N ASP A 58 -2.05 4.42 0.41
CA ASP A 58 -1.73 5.37 -0.65
C ASP A 58 -0.75 4.79 -1.69
N LEU A 59 -1.06 3.56 -2.14
CA LEU A 59 -0.38 2.89 -3.24
C LEU A 59 -0.70 3.60 -4.57
N ALA A 60 -1.99 3.87 -4.80
CA ALA A 60 -2.46 4.65 -5.93
C ALA A 60 -2.43 6.16 -5.62
N PHE A 61 -2.33 6.98 -6.64
CA PHE A 61 -2.59 8.42 -6.54
C PHE A 61 -4.08 8.72 -6.45
N GLY A 62 -4.91 7.77 -6.88
CA GLY A 62 -6.36 7.87 -6.87
C GLY A 62 -6.94 8.43 -8.17
N ASN A 63 -8.22 8.77 -8.13
CA ASN A 63 -8.95 9.29 -9.29
C ASN A 63 -8.55 10.73 -9.62
N ILE A 64 -8.01 10.93 -10.82
CA ILE A 64 -7.55 12.22 -11.29
C ILE A 64 -8.53 12.74 -12.34
N GLY A 65 -9.36 13.74 -11.98
CA GLY A 65 -10.13 14.58 -12.92
C GLY A 65 -10.84 13.87 -14.08
N THR A 66 -11.18 14.62 -15.12
CA THR A 66 -11.93 14.18 -16.32
C THR A 66 -11.05 14.17 -17.58
N GLY A 67 -9.80 13.73 -17.51
CA GLY A 67 -8.89 13.68 -18.66
C GLY A 67 -8.49 12.25 -19.02
N PRO A 68 -7.69 12.05 -20.08
CA PRO A 68 -7.07 10.78 -20.39
C PRO A 68 -5.97 10.49 -19.37
N HIS A 69 -6.40 10.08 -18.20
CA HIS A 69 -5.53 9.73 -17.09
C HIS A 69 -5.58 8.23 -16.86
N GLU A 70 -4.49 7.73 -16.35
CA GLU A 70 -4.39 6.37 -15.86
C GLU A 70 -5.53 6.08 -14.86
N SER A 71 -6.26 4.99 -15.11
CA SER A 71 -7.34 4.59 -14.22
C SER A 71 -6.78 4.11 -12.88
N ILE A 72 -7.60 4.14 -11.84
CA ILE A 72 -7.18 3.59 -10.54
C ILE A 72 -6.84 2.10 -10.64
N ALA A 73 -7.49 1.37 -11.57
CA ALA A 73 -7.19 -0.04 -11.82
C ALA A 73 -5.77 -0.22 -12.39
N GLU A 74 -5.37 0.60 -13.37
CA GLU A 74 -4.01 0.58 -13.90
C GLU A 74 -2.97 0.93 -12.83
N GLN A 75 -3.28 1.88 -11.94
CA GLN A 75 -2.42 2.23 -10.81
C GLN A 75 -2.27 1.05 -9.83
N PHE A 76 -3.34 0.27 -9.61
CA PHE A 76 -3.26 -0.95 -8.79
C PHE A 76 -2.47 -2.07 -9.46
N ASP A 77 -2.57 -2.20 -10.80
CA ASP A 77 -1.76 -3.17 -11.54
C ASP A 77 -0.26 -2.82 -11.42
N ASP A 78 0.10 -1.56 -11.56
CA ASP A 78 1.47 -1.08 -11.32
C ASP A 78 1.89 -1.30 -9.86
N GLY A 79 1.00 -1.05 -8.91
CA GLY A 79 1.23 -1.32 -7.49
C GLY A 79 1.49 -2.79 -7.19
N HIS A 80 0.73 -3.68 -7.82
CA HIS A 80 0.97 -5.12 -7.72
C HIS A 80 2.36 -5.51 -8.24
N GLN A 81 2.76 -4.96 -9.39
CA GLN A 81 4.09 -5.19 -9.97
C GLN A 81 5.21 -4.67 -9.06
N LEU A 82 5.00 -3.49 -8.44
CA LEU A 82 5.93 -2.94 -7.45
C LEU A 82 6.11 -3.89 -6.27
N LEU A 83 5.01 -4.31 -5.64
CA LEU A 83 5.06 -5.22 -4.48
C LEU A 83 5.68 -6.56 -4.81
N GLU A 84 5.40 -7.12 -6.00
CA GLU A 84 6.06 -8.33 -6.48
C GLU A 84 7.58 -8.14 -6.68
N SER A 85 7.98 -6.98 -7.19
CA SER A 85 9.40 -6.64 -7.38
C SER A 85 10.13 -6.50 -6.04
N VAL A 86 9.50 -5.83 -5.07
CA VAL A 86 10.00 -5.69 -3.69
C VAL A 86 10.16 -7.05 -3.03
N ARG A 87 9.11 -7.89 -3.08
CA ARG A 87 9.13 -9.23 -2.51
C ARG A 87 10.25 -10.10 -3.07
N ARG A 88 10.47 -10.00 -4.40
CA ARG A 88 11.50 -10.76 -5.14
C ARG A 88 12.89 -10.13 -5.08
N ALA A 89 13.05 -8.97 -4.47
CA ALA A 89 14.36 -8.38 -4.25
C ALA A 89 15.22 -9.22 -3.28
N PHE A 90 14.57 -10.02 -2.44
CA PHE A 90 15.21 -10.90 -1.45
C PHE A 90 15.36 -12.33 -1.96
N VAL A 91 16.37 -13.06 -1.46
CA VAL A 91 16.63 -14.47 -1.78
C VAL A 91 16.76 -15.27 -0.47
N PRO A 92 15.84 -16.22 -0.18
CA PRO A 92 14.62 -16.50 -0.94
C PRO A 92 13.64 -15.32 -0.93
N ALA A 93 12.75 -15.25 -1.94
CA ALA A 93 11.73 -14.22 -1.97
C ALA A 93 10.82 -14.32 -0.73
N THR A 94 10.43 -13.16 -0.17
CA THR A 94 9.44 -13.14 0.92
C THR A 94 8.15 -13.82 0.45
N PRO A 95 7.58 -14.78 1.21
CA PRO A 95 6.34 -15.45 0.83
C PRO A 95 5.20 -14.46 0.59
N GLN A 96 4.35 -14.74 -0.39
CA GLN A 96 3.24 -13.84 -0.73
C GLN A 96 2.25 -13.67 0.43
N GLU A 97 2.02 -14.72 1.20
CA GLU A 97 1.18 -14.72 2.41
C GLU A 97 1.73 -13.85 3.54
N ASN A 98 2.97 -13.41 3.43
CA ASN A 98 3.62 -12.51 4.39
C ASN A 98 3.64 -11.05 3.90
N VAL A 99 2.94 -10.74 2.81
CA VAL A 99 2.74 -9.37 2.31
C VAL A 99 1.35 -8.89 2.70
N PHE A 100 1.30 -7.82 3.48
CA PHE A 100 0.06 -7.24 4.00
C PHE A 100 -0.12 -5.84 3.43
N VAL A 101 -1.28 -5.61 2.84
CA VAL A 101 -1.64 -4.32 2.25
C VAL A 101 -2.88 -3.78 2.96
N VAL A 102 -2.80 -2.54 3.41
CA VAL A 102 -3.92 -1.79 3.95
C VAL A 102 -4.18 -0.60 3.04
N PRO A 103 -5.41 -0.38 2.55
CA PRO A 103 -5.69 0.75 1.68
C PRO A 103 -5.61 2.08 2.45
N GLY A 104 -5.10 3.11 1.78
CA GLY A 104 -5.17 4.50 2.24
C GLY A 104 -6.35 5.25 1.62
N ASN A 105 -6.41 6.55 1.86
CA ASN A 105 -7.52 7.37 1.37
C ASN A 105 -7.46 7.63 -0.15
N HIS A 106 -6.29 7.50 -0.77
CA HIS A 106 -6.10 7.58 -2.22
C HIS A 106 -6.44 6.28 -2.94
N ASP A 107 -6.41 5.14 -2.24
CA ASP A 107 -6.71 3.83 -2.80
C ASP A 107 -8.22 3.56 -2.96
N VAL A 108 -9.06 4.54 -2.68
CA VAL A 108 -10.51 4.42 -2.80
C VAL A 108 -10.98 4.96 -4.15
N ASN A 109 -11.72 4.15 -4.91
CA ASN A 109 -12.36 4.61 -6.14
C ASN A 109 -13.57 5.52 -5.81
N ARG A 110 -13.33 6.81 -5.65
CA ARG A 110 -14.38 7.80 -5.33
C ARG A 110 -15.46 7.91 -6.41
N ARG A 111 -15.23 7.42 -7.63
CA ARG A 111 -16.23 7.42 -8.71
C ARG A 111 -17.30 6.35 -8.48
N GLU A 112 -16.97 5.31 -7.71
CA GLU A 112 -17.92 4.25 -7.32
C GLU A 112 -18.75 4.65 -6.09
N CYS A 113 -18.34 5.70 -5.36
CA CYS A 113 -19.12 6.21 -4.24
C CYS A 113 -20.36 6.92 -4.75
N SER A 114 -21.54 6.56 -4.24
CA SER A 114 -22.76 7.28 -4.61
C SER A 114 -22.72 8.72 -4.10
N VAL A 115 -23.28 9.65 -4.87
CA VAL A 115 -23.38 11.08 -4.50
C VAL A 115 -24.06 11.28 -3.15
N SER A 116 -25.05 10.43 -2.82
CA SER A 116 -25.75 10.48 -1.53
C SER A 116 -24.83 10.13 -0.35
N VAL A 117 -23.96 9.13 -0.51
CA VAL A 117 -22.99 8.75 0.54
C VAL A 117 -21.94 9.84 0.69
N THR A 118 -21.42 10.37 -0.40
CA THR A 118 -20.42 11.44 -0.36
C THR A 118 -20.98 12.70 0.31
N SER A 119 -22.17 13.16 -0.11
CA SER A 119 -22.81 14.34 0.48
C SER A 119 -23.18 14.15 1.96
N TRP A 120 -23.52 12.90 2.33
CA TRP A 120 -23.81 12.59 3.73
C TRP A 120 -22.54 12.61 4.58
N LEU A 121 -21.44 12.05 4.10
CA LEU A 121 -20.13 12.08 4.78
C LEU A 121 -19.59 13.51 4.89
N ASP A 122 -19.73 14.32 3.83
CA ASP A 122 -19.30 15.72 3.82
C ASP A 122 -20.09 16.60 4.80
N GLY A 123 -21.29 16.16 5.22
CA GLY A 123 -22.10 16.83 6.22
C GLY A 123 -21.81 16.45 7.67
N ILE A 124 -20.85 15.55 7.92
CA ILE A 124 -20.52 15.09 9.26
C ILE A 124 -19.34 15.90 9.81
N ASP A 125 -19.65 16.89 10.63
CA ASP A 125 -18.63 17.75 11.26
C ASP A 125 -18.21 17.30 12.68
N ASP A 126 -18.89 16.29 13.25
CA ASP A 126 -18.66 15.86 14.63
C ASP A 126 -17.95 14.49 14.69
N VAL A 127 -16.78 14.47 15.34
CA VAL A 127 -16.00 13.24 15.60
C VAL A 127 -16.82 12.17 16.34
N LYS A 128 -17.76 12.57 17.21
CA LYS A 128 -18.63 11.63 17.93
C LYS A 128 -19.60 10.94 16.98
N GLU A 129 -20.08 11.64 15.96
CA GLU A 129 -20.97 11.08 14.95
C GLU A 129 -20.20 10.07 14.07
N ILE A 130 -18.96 10.39 13.68
CA ILE A 130 -18.08 9.47 12.97
C ILE A 130 -17.85 8.20 13.82
N THR A 131 -17.53 8.35 15.10
CA THR A 131 -17.31 7.21 16.01
C THR A 131 -18.58 6.36 16.15
N ARG A 132 -19.75 7.00 16.28
CA ARG A 132 -21.03 6.29 16.33
C ARG A 132 -21.31 5.52 15.04
N LEU A 133 -21.03 6.12 13.89
CA LEU A 133 -21.21 5.48 12.59
C LEU A 133 -20.34 4.24 12.45
N ILE A 134 -19.05 4.33 12.78
CA ILE A 134 -18.13 3.19 12.75
C ILE A 134 -18.64 2.07 13.67
N GLN A 135 -19.20 2.40 14.83
CA GLN A 135 -19.73 1.43 15.80
C GLN A 135 -21.07 0.83 15.38
N THR A 136 -21.89 1.55 14.62
CA THR A 136 -23.26 1.14 14.26
C THR A 136 -23.41 0.67 12.83
N MET A 137 -22.41 0.88 11.98
CA MET A 137 -22.40 0.29 10.65
C MET A 137 -22.41 -1.24 10.76
N PRO A 138 -23.41 -1.91 10.17
CA PRO A 138 -23.36 -3.36 10.09
C PRO A 138 -22.06 -3.75 9.37
N LEU A 139 -21.39 -4.78 9.90
CA LEU A 139 -20.16 -5.36 9.34
C LEU A 139 -20.39 -6.07 7.98
N ASP A 140 -21.34 -5.59 7.18
CA ASP A 140 -21.57 -6.04 5.81
C ASP A 140 -20.61 -5.37 4.81
N TRP A 141 -19.35 -5.23 5.22
CA TRP A 141 -18.22 -5.04 4.30
C TRP A 141 -17.85 -6.35 3.61
N LYS A 142 -18.85 -7.17 3.37
CA LYS A 142 -18.69 -8.35 2.55
C LYS A 142 -19.10 -7.96 1.13
N HIS A 143 -18.20 -7.38 0.39
CA HIS A 143 -18.05 -7.60 -1.06
C HIS A 143 -16.92 -6.72 -1.59
#